data_4fda5fb76720a0565e773c60a2b725fa
#
_entry.id   4fda5fb76720a0565e773c60a2b725fa
#
_cell.length_a   1.000
_cell.length_b   1.000
_cell.length_c   1.000
_cell.angle_alpha   90.00
_cell.angle_beta   90.00
_cell.angle_gamma   90.00
#
_symmetry.space_group_name_H-M   'P 1'
#
loop_
_entity.id
_entity.type
_entity.pdbx_description
1 polymer ?
#
loop_
_entity_poly.entity_id
_entity_poly.type
_entity_poly.pdbx_seq_one_letter_code
_entity_poly.pdbx_strand_id
1 'polypeptide(L)'
;AALAIAEATKSQFVRINVLNNTMFTDQGVIEGNAHEVNQFKSSLNSYVEIYADVFVKHAVPPPGSKIENHTEELIHRAGADVVIVTGDGTGHEINIEDLQKVRNIVPTGKLAIGSGVTSTNVDAYQDLADILIVGTSFKFDNDVAKRVDINRVEELVRKIK
;
A
#
# COMPACT_ATOMS: atom_id res chain seq x y z
N ALA A 1 -0.80 -1.66 18.18
CA ALA A 1 -1.23 -3.09 18.19
C ALA A 1 -0.56 -3.87 17.05
N ALA A 2 -0.65 -3.45 15.76
CA ALA A 2 -0.15 -4.23 14.61
C ALA A 2 1.34 -4.62 14.72
N LEU A 3 2.22 -3.70 15.06
CA LEU A 3 3.66 -3.99 15.26
C LEU A 3 3.91 -5.02 16.36
N ALA A 4 3.19 -4.96 17.49
CA ALA A 4 3.34 -5.95 18.55
C ALA A 4 2.91 -7.35 18.11
N ILE A 5 1.85 -7.44 17.31
CA ILE A 5 1.38 -8.70 16.74
C ILE A 5 2.40 -9.22 15.72
N ALA A 6 2.89 -8.36 14.84
CA ALA A 6 3.88 -8.74 13.84
C ALA A 6 5.17 -9.27 14.48
N GLU A 7 5.65 -8.60 15.53
CA GLU A 7 6.81 -9.05 16.28
C GLU A 7 6.58 -10.42 16.94
N ALA A 8 5.44 -10.58 17.63
CA ALA A 8 5.08 -11.84 18.30
C ALA A 8 4.89 -13.02 17.32
N THR A 9 4.41 -12.74 16.11
CA THR A 9 4.17 -13.75 15.06
C THR A 9 5.33 -13.92 14.09
N LYS A 10 6.42 -13.14 14.25
CA LYS A 10 7.56 -13.08 13.34
C LYS A 10 7.16 -12.71 11.91
N SER A 11 6.16 -11.85 11.77
CA SER A 11 5.77 -11.30 10.47
C SER A 11 6.85 -10.33 9.97
N GLN A 12 7.06 -10.28 8.67
CA GLN A 12 8.11 -9.46 8.07
C GLN A 12 7.72 -7.98 7.99
N PHE A 13 6.44 -7.68 7.81
CA PHE A 13 5.96 -6.31 7.68
C PHE A 13 4.55 -6.12 8.27
N VAL A 14 4.20 -4.85 8.45
CA VAL A 14 2.84 -4.39 8.73
C VAL A 14 2.41 -3.38 7.67
N ARG A 15 1.12 -3.38 7.28
CA ARG A 15 0.55 -2.31 6.46
C ARG A 15 -0.16 -1.30 7.35
N ILE A 16 0.16 -0.02 7.17
CA ILE A 16 -0.47 1.11 7.85
C ILE A 16 -1.10 2.03 6.80
N ASN A 17 -2.42 2.13 6.81
CA ASN A 17 -3.16 2.87 5.80
C ASN A 17 -2.96 4.40 5.91
N VAL A 18 -2.83 4.93 7.12
CA VAL A 18 -2.53 6.35 7.38
C VAL A 18 -1.40 6.39 8.41
N LEU A 19 -0.17 6.46 7.94
CA LEU A 19 1.01 6.52 8.82
C LEU A 19 1.30 7.95 9.29
N ASN A 20 1.18 8.91 8.38
CA ASN A 20 1.37 10.35 8.64
C ASN A 20 0.19 11.14 8.05
N ASN A 21 0.17 12.45 8.37
CA ASN A 21 -0.86 13.37 7.89
C ASN A 21 -2.29 12.98 8.33
N THR A 22 -3.27 13.61 7.72
CA THR A 22 -4.69 13.44 8.04
C THR A 22 -5.44 13.04 6.77
N MET A 23 -6.38 12.10 6.91
CA MET A 23 -7.27 11.69 5.83
C MET A 23 -8.73 11.80 6.27
N PHE A 24 -9.58 12.30 5.38
CA PHE A 24 -11.02 12.37 5.58
C PHE A 24 -11.69 11.15 4.97
N THR A 25 -12.44 10.40 5.75
CA THR A 25 -13.14 9.19 5.30
C THR A 25 -14.65 9.30 5.58
N ASP A 26 -15.42 8.38 4.99
CA ASP A 26 -16.85 8.24 5.28
C ASP A 26 -17.15 7.88 6.75
N GLN A 27 -16.16 7.37 7.47
CA GLN A 27 -16.27 7.00 8.89
C GLN A 27 -15.66 8.06 9.83
N GLY A 28 -15.19 9.18 9.30
CA GLY A 28 -14.60 10.27 10.05
C GLY A 28 -13.15 10.57 9.65
N VAL A 29 -12.48 11.34 10.49
CA VAL A 29 -11.11 11.77 10.29
C VAL A 29 -10.16 10.72 10.85
N ILE A 30 -9.15 10.35 10.05
CA ILE A 30 -8.05 9.48 10.49
C ILE A 30 -6.77 10.31 10.50
N GLU A 31 -6.13 10.37 11.65
CA GLU A 31 -4.84 11.04 11.85
C GLU A 31 -3.71 10.01 11.95
N GLY A 32 -2.67 10.20 11.16
CA GLY A 32 -1.47 9.40 11.20
C GLY A 32 -0.62 9.76 12.42
N ASN A 33 0.05 8.75 12.99
CA ASN A 33 0.91 8.93 14.15
C ASN A 33 2.26 8.23 13.95
N ALA A 34 3.00 8.66 12.94
CA ALA A 34 4.30 8.10 12.59
C ALA A 34 5.30 8.16 13.76
N HIS A 35 5.23 9.23 14.57
CA HIS A 35 6.13 9.38 15.72
C HIS A 35 5.96 8.24 16.73
N GLU A 36 4.75 7.98 17.19
CA GLU A 36 4.47 6.89 18.15
C GLU A 36 4.78 5.51 17.55
N VAL A 37 4.47 5.32 16.27
CA VAL A 37 4.75 4.06 15.57
C VAL A 37 6.25 3.78 15.56
N ASN A 38 7.08 4.76 15.20
CA ASN A 38 8.52 4.62 15.16
C ASN A 38 9.13 4.50 16.57
N GLN A 39 8.61 5.24 17.53
CA GLN A 39 9.05 5.14 18.93
C GLN A 39 8.76 3.74 19.49
N PHE A 40 7.59 3.20 19.21
CA PHE A 40 7.23 1.84 19.61
C PHE A 40 8.06 0.78 18.89
N LYS A 41 8.28 0.92 17.56
CA LYS A 41 9.17 0.04 16.78
C LYS A 41 10.58 0.00 17.40
N SER A 42 11.11 1.17 17.74
CA SER A 42 12.44 1.30 18.39
C SER A 42 12.49 0.67 19.78
N SER A 43 11.44 0.82 20.59
CA SER A 43 11.37 0.23 21.92
C SER A 43 11.38 -1.30 21.93
N LEU A 44 10.89 -1.90 20.85
CA LEU A 44 10.90 -3.34 20.64
C LEU A 44 12.19 -3.85 19.98
N ASN A 45 13.08 -2.97 19.54
CA ASN A 45 14.20 -3.29 18.63
C ASN A 45 13.72 -4.07 17.41
N SER A 46 12.55 -3.72 16.87
CA SER A 46 11.86 -4.48 15.84
C SER A 46 12.44 -4.23 14.45
N TYR A 47 12.62 -5.31 13.68
CA TYR A 47 12.99 -5.29 12.26
C TYR A 47 11.79 -5.38 11.32
N VAL A 48 10.57 -5.39 11.86
CA VAL A 48 9.33 -5.42 11.07
C VAL A 48 9.27 -4.19 10.18
N GLU A 49 9.10 -4.39 8.88
CA GLU A 49 8.99 -3.30 7.90
C GLU A 49 7.62 -2.61 7.98
N ILE A 50 7.59 -1.31 7.71
CA ILE A 50 6.36 -0.51 7.64
C ILE A 50 6.03 -0.24 6.18
N TYR A 51 4.96 -0.86 5.70
CA TYR A 51 4.36 -0.59 4.40
C TYR A 51 3.24 0.43 4.59
N ALA A 52 3.35 1.62 4.00
CA ALA A 52 2.40 2.70 4.23
C ALA A 52 1.74 3.17 2.93
N ASP A 53 0.43 3.38 2.97
CA ASP A 53 -0.30 3.91 1.84
C ASP A 53 -0.03 5.42 1.69
N VAL A 54 0.25 5.86 0.46
CA VAL A 54 0.14 7.26 0.08
C VAL A 54 -1.25 7.49 -0.49
N PHE A 55 -2.04 8.38 0.05
CA PHE A 55 -3.45 8.57 -0.35
C PHE A 55 -4.24 7.24 -0.36
N VAL A 56 -4.56 6.78 0.84
CA VAL A 56 -5.31 5.54 1.00
C VAL A 56 -6.68 5.60 0.32
N LYS A 57 -7.10 4.50 -0.29
CA LYS A 57 -8.44 4.37 -0.88
C LYS A 57 -9.57 4.70 0.11
N HIS A 58 -10.71 5.14 -0.39
CA HIS A 58 -11.89 5.55 0.40
C HIS A 58 -11.61 6.73 1.34
N ALA A 59 -10.57 7.51 1.06
CA ALA A 59 -10.20 8.69 1.83
C ALA A 59 -9.82 9.85 0.92
N VAL A 60 -10.01 11.05 1.42
CA VAL A 60 -9.64 12.29 0.74
C VAL A 60 -8.59 13.01 1.58
N PRO A 61 -7.44 13.35 1.02
CA PRO A 61 -6.45 14.15 1.73
C PRO A 61 -6.93 15.60 1.92
N PRO A 62 -6.31 16.38 2.79
CA PRO A 62 -6.60 17.79 2.92
C PRO A 62 -6.50 18.56 1.58
N PRO A 63 -7.32 19.60 1.36
CA PRO A 63 -7.27 20.39 0.13
C PRO A 63 -5.86 20.93 -0.16
N GLY A 64 -5.42 20.81 -1.40
CA GLY A 64 -4.10 21.26 -1.83
C GLY A 64 -2.96 20.26 -1.57
N SER A 65 -3.26 19.09 -1.03
CA SER A 65 -2.28 17.99 -0.90
C SER A 65 -1.80 17.52 -2.27
N LYS A 66 -0.50 17.26 -2.37
CA LYS A 66 0.13 16.69 -3.56
C LYS A 66 0.71 15.32 -3.21
N ILE A 67 0.48 14.34 -4.08
CA ILE A 67 0.94 12.97 -3.84
C ILE A 67 2.46 12.91 -3.74
N GLU A 68 3.17 13.75 -4.48
CA GLU A 68 4.63 13.84 -4.45
C GLU A 68 5.13 14.22 -3.05
N ASN A 69 4.59 15.29 -2.46
CA ASN A 69 4.99 15.77 -1.13
C ASN A 69 4.69 14.72 -0.06
N HIS A 70 3.50 14.09 -0.14
CA HIS A 70 3.13 13.01 0.78
C HIS A 70 4.08 11.81 0.68
N THR A 71 4.50 11.45 -0.53
CA THR A 71 5.45 10.37 -0.77
C THR A 71 6.81 10.67 -0.13
N GLU A 72 7.34 11.88 -0.34
CA GLU A 72 8.60 12.31 0.28
C GLU A 72 8.51 12.29 1.81
N GLU A 73 7.42 12.78 2.38
CA GLU A 73 7.19 12.77 3.83
C GLU A 73 7.08 11.35 4.39
N LEU A 74 6.38 10.44 3.68
CA LEU A 74 6.28 9.04 4.10
C LEU A 74 7.65 8.37 4.21
N ILE A 75 8.52 8.60 3.23
CA ILE A 75 9.86 7.98 3.19
C ILE A 75 10.79 8.65 4.20
N HIS A 76 10.94 9.99 4.13
CA HIS A 76 12.02 10.69 4.80
C HIS A 76 11.69 11.11 6.23
N ARG A 77 10.40 11.25 6.58
CA ARG A 77 9.97 11.71 7.91
C ARG A 77 9.16 10.69 8.69
N ALA A 78 8.26 9.98 8.01
CA ALA A 78 7.40 9.01 8.67
C ALA A 78 8.05 7.62 8.81
N GLY A 79 9.13 7.34 8.06
CA GLY A 79 9.89 6.09 8.18
C GLY A 79 9.18 4.89 7.57
N ALA A 80 8.44 5.09 6.47
CA ALA A 80 7.92 3.99 5.69
C ALA A 80 9.06 3.27 4.96
N ASP A 81 9.11 1.95 5.08
CA ASP A 81 10.07 1.10 4.36
C ASP A 81 9.62 0.86 2.93
N VAL A 82 8.30 0.74 2.70
CA VAL A 82 7.65 0.60 1.39
C VAL A 82 6.46 1.55 1.30
N VAL A 83 6.34 2.24 0.18
CA VAL A 83 5.18 3.09 -0.16
C VAL A 83 4.18 2.28 -0.97
N ILE A 84 2.90 2.36 -0.60
CA ILE A 84 1.81 1.68 -1.31
C ILE A 84 0.94 2.72 -2.01
N VAL A 85 0.78 2.58 -3.32
CA VAL A 85 -0.21 3.32 -4.11
C VAL A 85 -1.46 2.47 -4.27
N THR A 86 -2.64 3.05 -4.07
CA THR A 86 -3.94 2.39 -4.25
C THR A 86 -4.82 3.15 -5.23
N GLY A 87 -5.77 2.47 -5.87
CA GLY A 87 -6.85 3.16 -6.60
C GLY A 87 -7.85 3.80 -5.65
N ASP A 88 -8.77 4.61 -6.17
CA ASP A 88 -9.76 5.38 -5.40
C ASP A 88 -10.74 4.51 -4.61
N GLY A 89 -10.90 3.25 -4.97
CA GLY A 89 -11.82 2.31 -4.33
C GLY A 89 -11.37 0.85 -4.41
N THR A 90 -12.09 -0.04 -3.74
CA THR A 90 -11.81 -1.48 -3.78
C THR A 90 -11.97 -2.02 -5.20
N GLY A 91 -10.88 -2.54 -5.77
CA GLY A 91 -10.86 -3.09 -7.13
C GLY A 91 -10.79 -2.03 -8.24
N HIS A 92 -10.76 -0.74 -7.91
CA HIS A 92 -10.55 0.31 -8.91
C HIS A 92 -9.08 0.35 -9.33
N GLU A 93 -8.87 0.63 -10.60
CA GLU A 93 -7.54 0.77 -11.18
C GLU A 93 -6.83 2.00 -10.61
N ILE A 94 -5.51 1.91 -10.57
CA ILE A 94 -4.65 3.02 -10.13
C ILE A 94 -4.49 4.00 -11.28
N ASN A 95 -4.45 5.28 -10.96
CA ASN A 95 -4.05 6.30 -11.90
C ASN A 95 -2.55 6.15 -12.21
N ILE A 96 -2.24 5.83 -13.47
CA ILE A 96 -0.85 5.59 -13.92
C ILE A 96 0.01 6.85 -13.77
N GLU A 97 -0.56 8.05 -13.96
CA GLU A 97 0.19 9.30 -13.81
C GLU A 97 0.63 9.49 -12.34
N ASP A 98 -0.25 9.19 -11.39
CA ASP A 98 0.10 9.27 -9.97
C ASP A 98 1.11 8.18 -9.57
N LEU A 99 0.97 6.97 -10.10
CA LEU A 99 1.95 5.91 -9.91
C LEU A 99 3.34 6.32 -10.44
N GLN A 100 3.42 6.95 -11.62
CA GLN A 100 4.67 7.47 -12.18
C GLN A 100 5.29 8.57 -11.32
N LYS A 101 4.48 9.51 -10.81
CA LYS A 101 4.96 10.55 -9.89
C LYS A 101 5.59 9.93 -8.65
N VAL A 102 4.91 8.95 -8.05
CA VAL A 102 5.42 8.23 -6.87
C VAL A 102 6.68 7.45 -7.22
N ARG A 103 6.71 6.74 -8.38
CA ARG A 103 7.90 5.99 -8.83
C ARG A 103 9.15 6.86 -8.95
N ASN A 104 9.01 8.11 -9.39
CA ASN A 104 10.14 9.04 -9.54
C ASN A 104 10.79 9.43 -8.19
N ILE A 105 10.10 9.23 -7.08
CA ILE A 105 10.53 9.58 -5.72
C ILE A 105 10.99 8.33 -4.96
N VAL A 106 10.24 7.24 -5.08
CA VAL A 106 10.47 6.01 -4.31
C VAL A 106 11.67 5.24 -4.88
N PRO A 107 12.65 4.83 -4.06
CA PRO A 107 13.74 3.97 -4.50
C PRO A 107 13.26 2.62 -5.05
N THR A 108 14.03 2.04 -5.96
CA THR A 108 13.78 0.68 -6.47
C THR A 108 13.70 -0.33 -5.32
N GLY A 109 12.76 -1.26 -5.41
CA GLY A 109 12.46 -2.27 -4.40
C GLY A 109 11.47 -1.82 -3.33
N LYS A 110 11.00 -0.55 -3.36
CA LYS A 110 10.21 0.05 -2.28
C LYS A 110 8.84 0.60 -2.69
N LEU A 111 8.38 0.32 -3.90
CA LEU A 111 7.06 0.75 -4.38
C LEU A 111 6.12 -0.43 -4.56
N ALA A 112 4.99 -0.39 -3.85
CA ALA A 112 3.94 -1.40 -3.95
C ALA A 112 2.65 -0.83 -4.56
N ILE A 113 1.93 -1.68 -5.29
CA ILE A 113 0.55 -1.45 -5.71
C ILE A 113 -0.38 -2.22 -4.78
N GLY A 114 -1.33 -1.52 -4.14
CA GLY A 114 -2.19 -2.08 -3.09
C GLY A 114 -3.60 -2.47 -3.51
N SER A 115 -4.01 -2.22 -4.76
CA SER A 115 -5.36 -2.58 -5.27
C SER A 115 -5.45 -2.51 -6.79
N GLY A 116 -6.51 -3.07 -7.37
CA GLY A 116 -6.86 -2.92 -8.77
C GLY A 116 -6.04 -3.76 -9.76
N VAL A 117 -5.07 -4.55 -9.30
CA VAL A 117 -4.26 -5.41 -10.19
C VAL A 117 -5.04 -6.66 -10.58
N THR A 118 -5.01 -6.96 -11.87
CA THR A 118 -5.65 -8.13 -12.50
C THR A 118 -4.70 -8.75 -13.53
N SER A 119 -5.03 -9.95 -14.01
CA SER A 119 -4.29 -10.56 -15.12
C SER A 119 -4.38 -9.76 -16.43
N THR A 120 -5.35 -8.88 -16.57
CA THR A 120 -5.54 -8.08 -17.80
C THR A 120 -4.79 -6.76 -17.82
N ASN A 121 -4.41 -6.23 -16.65
CA ASN A 121 -3.74 -4.93 -16.53
C ASN A 121 -2.34 -4.97 -15.89
N VAL A 122 -1.88 -6.13 -15.42
CA VAL A 122 -0.59 -6.28 -14.74
C VAL A 122 0.59 -5.81 -15.60
N ASP A 123 0.52 -6.00 -16.92
CA ASP A 123 1.56 -5.59 -17.86
C ASP A 123 1.84 -4.06 -17.83
N ALA A 124 0.81 -3.26 -17.49
CA ALA A 124 0.96 -1.80 -17.36
C ALA A 124 1.66 -1.38 -16.06
N TYR A 125 1.70 -2.25 -15.07
CA TYR A 125 2.18 -1.93 -13.71
C TYR A 125 3.52 -2.56 -13.36
N GLN A 126 3.87 -3.71 -13.94
CA GLN A 126 5.06 -4.48 -13.54
C GLN A 126 6.38 -3.74 -13.74
N ASP A 127 6.45 -2.79 -14.67
CA ASP A 127 7.64 -1.97 -14.90
C ASP A 127 7.68 -0.70 -14.00
N LEU A 128 6.58 -0.39 -13.32
CA LEU A 128 6.44 0.80 -12.46
C LEU A 128 6.50 0.47 -10.97
N ALA A 129 6.15 -0.72 -10.57
CA ALA A 129 6.11 -1.14 -9.16
C ALA A 129 6.94 -2.39 -8.91
N ASP A 130 7.47 -2.49 -7.70
CA ASP A 130 8.32 -3.60 -7.27
C ASP A 130 7.50 -4.71 -6.61
N ILE A 131 6.34 -4.37 -6.03
CA ILE A 131 5.48 -5.27 -5.24
C ILE A 131 4.02 -5.11 -5.69
N LEU A 132 3.33 -6.22 -5.87
CA LEU A 132 1.91 -6.25 -6.20
C LEU A 132 1.11 -6.93 -5.08
N ILE A 133 0.18 -6.21 -4.45
CA ILE A 133 -0.74 -6.74 -3.44
C ILE A 133 -2.08 -7.01 -4.12
N VAL A 134 -2.35 -8.28 -4.41
CA VAL A 134 -3.51 -8.71 -5.19
C VAL A 134 -4.50 -9.43 -4.30
N GLY A 135 -5.75 -9.00 -4.34
CA GLY A 135 -6.83 -9.57 -3.51
C GLY A 135 -8.03 -9.99 -4.34
N THR A 136 -8.91 -9.06 -4.67
CA THR A 136 -10.21 -9.30 -5.29
C THR A 136 -10.12 -10.11 -6.58
N SER A 137 -9.17 -9.81 -7.46
CA SER A 137 -9.02 -10.51 -8.74
C SER A 137 -8.62 -12.00 -8.59
N PHE A 138 -8.07 -12.40 -7.44
CA PHE A 138 -7.77 -13.80 -7.15
C PHE A 138 -8.97 -14.58 -6.62
N LYS A 139 -10.08 -13.91 -6.31
CA LYS A 139 -11.28 -14.56 -5.77
C LYS A 139 -12.20 -15.05 -6.89
N PHE A 140 -12.94 -16.13 -6.63
CA PHE A 140 -14.01 -16.56 -7.53
C PHE A 140 -14.98 -15.40 -7.79
N ASP A 141 -15.33 -15.18 -9.04
CA ASP A 141 -16.26 -14.14 -9.52
C ASP A 141 -15.88 -12.70 -9.08
N ASN A 142 -14.62 -12.45 -8.73
CA ASN A 142 -14.14 -11.19 -8.15
C ASN A 142 -14.91 -10.79 -6.87
N ASP A 143 -15.44 -11.73 -6.14
CA ASP A 143 -16.17 -11.52 -4.90
C ASP A 143 -15.23 -11.69 -3.70
N VAL A 144 -15.02 -10.61 -2.94
CA VAL A 144 -14.12 -10.61 -1.78
C VAL A 144 -14.50 -11.61 -0.69
N ALA A 145 -15.79 -12.01 -0.62
CA ALA A 145 -16.28 -12.98 0.33
C ALA A 145 -15.96 -14.44 -0.08
N LYS A 146 -15.64 -14.67 -1.35
CA LYS A 146 -15.36 -16.00 -1.86
C LYS A 146 -13.90 -16.41 -1.59
N ARG A 147 -13.64 -17.72 -1.71
CA ARG A 147 -12.28 -18.26 -1.61
C ARG A 147 -11.41 -17.85 -2.80
N VAL A 148 -10.10 -18.01 -2.65
CA VAL A 148 -9.13 -17.81 -3.73
C VAL A 148 -9.30 -18.91 -4.79
N ASP A 149 -9.26 -18.49 -6.07
CA ASP A 149 -9.19 -19.36 -7.24
C ASP A 149 -7.74 -19.52 -7.67
N ILE A 150 -7.19 -20.71 -7.55
CA ILE A 150 -5.80 -21.01 -7.87
C ILE A 150 -5.47 -20.74 -9.35
N ASN A 151 -6.41 -20.95 -10.26
CA ASN A 151 -6.20 -20.75 -11.69
C ASN A 151 -5.96 -19.25 -12.00
N ARG A 152 -6.68 -18.36 -11.29
CA ARG A 152 -6.50 -16.90 -11.43
C ARG A 152 -5.16 -16.44 -10.88
N VAL A 153 -4.69 -17.06 -9.79
CA VAL A 153 -3.35 -16.79 -9.26
C VAL A 153 -2.28 -17.22 -10.27
N GLU A 154 -2.38 -18.44 -10.79
CA GLU A 154 -1.44 -18.95 -11.80
C GLU A 154 -1.43 -18.11 -13.08
N GLU A 155 -2.60 -17.68 -13.55
CA GLU A 155 -2.73 -16.84 -14.73
C GLU A 155 -1.96 -15.51 -14.57
N LEU A 156 -2.12 -14.83 -13.43
CA LEU A 156 -1.42 -13.59 -13.16
C LEU A 156 0.08 -13.81 -12.99
N VAL A 157 0.49 -14.82 -12.21
CA VAL A 157 1.91 -15.10 -11.93
C VAL A 157 2.67 -15.43 -13.22
N ARG A 158 2.06 -16.12 -14.20
CA ARG A 158 2.70 -16.38 -15.50
C ARG A 158 2.98 -15.12 -16.34
N LYS A 159 2.28 -14.01 -16.06
CA LYS A 159 2.47 -12.74 -16.76
C LYS A 159 3.54 -11.84 -16.13
N ILE A 160 3.84 -12.06 -14.86
CA ILE A 160 4.88 -11.32 -14.16
C ILE A 160 6.24 -11.85 -14.61
N LYS A 161 7.11 -10.96 -15.06
CA LYS A 161 8.48 -11.27 -15.53
C LYS A 161 9.47 -11.29 -14.38
#